data_94a833606673bd666a59006045afd18a
#
_entry.id   94a833606673bd666a59006045afd18a
#
_cell.length_a   1.000
_cell.length_b   1.000
_cell.length_c   1.000
_cell.angle_alpha   90.00
_cell.angle_beta   90.00
_cell.angle_gamma   90.00
#
_symmetry.space_group_name_H-M   'P 1'
#
loop_
_entity.id
_entity.type
_entity.pdbx_description
1 polymer ?
#
loop_
_entity_poly.entity_id
_entity_poly.type
_entity_poly.pdbx_seq_one_letter_code
_entity_poly.pdbx_strand_id
1 'polypeptide(L)'
;MEIAEKIAEYVNPINFENLKENIIREAKRRIIDSIAVARGALNSPPHLINKNVGKYFQGEIPLLFGGYSTPDFASFYNTFLIRYLDFNDTYLSKEPLHPSDMIGAFFSLGSLMDLKGKDLIEAIVVGYEVGVKLCDSTSLRKKGIDHVTFLQVAAVAGLSKLLKLNEKETVNAISLTLVPNIALRETRSGELSMWKAGAAADASRKATFAAILAKNGLTGPPKPFSGKMGFINVIAKDFDSSVFNNLSIEGILKTSMKKYPVEYHAEAVVEAGLRLNIDPNDINKIDVETYEAAKTIIADEEKWNPTNKETADHSLPYILAYTILRKDFWLDAYSKESIFNEKIRNIMKKINVYENEKYTSIYPKELPVKVIVYTNKGKEEVEVRNPRGYYNNPMNDAEVEEKYLRLNGKREELNMLWKIEELKVKDIVTSIKGI
;
A
#
# COMPACT_ATOMS: atom_id res chain seq x y z
N MET A 1 14.49 -4.28 26.70
CA MET A 1 13.36 -3.34 26.50
C MET A 1 12.36 -4.00 25.56
N GLU A 2 11.10 -3.91 25.90
CA GLU A 2 9.98 -4.41 25.06
C GLU A 2 9.90 -3.61 23.76
N ILE A 3 9.52 -4.24 22.63
CA ILE A 3 9.41 -3.55 21.34
C ILE A 3 8.39 -2.40 21.39
N ALA A 4 7.27 -2.62 22.09
CA ALA A 4 6.26 -1.58 22.27
C ALA A 4 6.79 -0.35 23.04
N GLU A 5 7.71 -0.56 24.01
CA GLU A 5 8.38 0.52 24.72
C GLU A 5 9.32 1.31 23.80
N LYS A 6 10.12 0.62 22.97
CA LYS A 6 11.00 1.28 22.00
C LYS A 6 10.21 2.12 20.99
N ILE A 7 9.07 1.61 20.54
CA ILE A 7 8.16 2.36 19.65
C ILE A 7 7.61 3.59 20.39
N ALA A 8 7.17 3.44 21.64
CA ALA A 8 6.62 4.54 22.42
C ALA A 8 7.65 5.66 22.68
N GLU A 9 8.89 5.31 23.03
CA GLU A 9 9.98 6.26 23.17
C GLU A 9 10.29 7.01 21.87
N TYR A 10 10.18 6.33 20.72
CA TYR A 10 10.41 6.93 19.40
C TYR A 10 9.28 7.90 18.98
N VAL A 11 8.02 7.61 19.29
CA VAL A 11 6.85 8.39 18.87
C VAL A 11 6.90 9.82 19.40
N ASN A 12 7.21 10.00 20.67
CA ASN A 12 7.07 11.28 21.38
C ASN A 12 7.98 12.41 20.84
N PRO A 13 9.28 12.21 20.59
CA PRO A 13 10.19 13.29 20.19
C PRO A 13 10.03 13.75 18.74
N ILE A 14 9.28 13.03 17.89
CA ILE A 14 9.06 13.43 16.50
C ILE A 14 8.26 14.74 16.46
N ASN A 15 8.79 15.75 15.76
CA ASN A 15 8.21 17.08 15.67
C ASN A 15 8.43 17.62 14.25
N PHE A 16 7.41 18.23 13.66
CA PHE A 16 7.42 18.74 12.29
C PHE A 16 8.59 19.71 12.03
N GLU A 17 8.87 20.60 12.98
CA GLU A 17 9.93 21.61 12.85
C GLU A 17 11.33 21.02 12.78
N ASN A 18 11.51 19.76 13.19
CA ASN A 18 12.77 19.02 13.14
C ASN A 18 12.85 18.05 11.95
N LEU A 19 11.79 17.96 11.14
CA LEU A 19 11.80 17.11 9.94
C LEU A 19 12.59 17.77 8.81
N LYS A 20 13.36 16.96 8.08
CA LYS A 20 14.04 17.42 6.86
C LYS A 20 13.00 17.69 5.75
N GLU A 21 13.28 18.69 4.90
CA GLU A 21 12.38 19.08 3.82
C GLU A 21 12.01 17.91 2.89
N ASN A 22 12.95 17.04 2.56
CA ASN A 22 12.69 15.87 1.72
C ASN A 22 11.73 14.87 2.37
N ILE A 23 11.73 14.74 3.70
CA ILE A 23 10.78 13.90 4.44
C ILE A 23 9.37 14.50 4.40
N ILE A 24 9.27 15.80 4.66
CA ILE A 24 8.00 16.53 4.58
C ILE A 24 7.40 16.42 3.18
N ARG A 25 8.25 16.64 2.16
CA ARG A 25 7.83 16.55 0.75
C ARG A 25 7.34 15.15 0.41
N GLU A 26 8.03 14.10 0.86
CA GLU A 26 7.63 12.73 0.61
C GLU A 26 6.32 12.36 1.32
N ALA A 27 6.10 12.85 2.55
CA ALA A 27 4.83 12.68 3.25
C ALA A 27 3.66 13.35 2.50
N LYS A 28 3.86 14.56 1.97
CA LYS A 28 2.86 15.24 1.11
C LYS A 28 2.56 14.42 -0.15
N ARG A 29 3.58 13.87 -0.79
CA ARG A 29 3.41 13.00 -1.97
C ARG A 29 2.59 11.76 -1.65
N ARG A 30 2.80 11.11 -0.49
CA ARG A 30 2.00 9.97 -0.03
C ARG A 30 0.54 10.35 0.22
N ILE A 31 0.28 11.54 0.75
CA ILE A 31 -1.08 12.05 0.93
C ILE A 31 -1.76 12.28 -0.42
N ILE A 32 -1.07 12.95 -1.36
CA ILE A 32 -1.57 13.23 -2.71
C ILE A 32 -1.89 11.92 -3.44
N ASP A 33 -0.97 10.97 -3.41
CA ASP A 33 -1.14 9.65 -4.03
C ASP A 33 -2.31 8.87 -3.41
N SER A 34 -2.41 8.86 -2.08
CA SER A 34 -3.50 8.19 -1.36
C SER A 34 -4.88 8.74 -1.74
N ILE A 35 -5.01 10.05 -1.83
CA ILE A 35 -6.27 10.69 -2.25
C ILE A 35 -6.56 10.39 -3.72
N ALA A 36 -5.53 10.40 -4.58
CA ALA A 36 -5.67 10.05 -5.99
C ALA A 36 -6.24 8.65 -6.19
N VAL A 37 -5.60 7.64 -5.56
CA VAL A 37 -6.03 6.25 -5.70
C VAL A 37 -7.38 5.99 -5.06
N ALA A 38 -7.69 6.64 -3.94
CA ALA A 38 -9.00 6.58 -3.31
C ALA A 38 -10.10 7.16 -4.22
N ARG A 39 -9.83 8.24 -4.95
CA ARG A 39 -10.77 8.83 -5.92
C ARG A 39 -11.02 7.86 -7.08
N GLY A 40 -9.98 7.21 -7.58
CA GLY A 40 -10.11 6.19 -8.63
C GLY A 40 -11.00 5.00 -8.23
N ALA A 41 -11.19 4.76 -6.93
CA ALA A 41 -12.03 3.69 -6.39
C ALA A 41 -13.53 4.03 -6.27
N LEU A 42 -13.95 5.30 -6.49
CA LEU A 42 -15.32 5.76 -6.22
C LEU A 42 -16.41 5.07 -7.05
N ASN A 43 -16.10 4.57 -8.24
CA ASN A 43 -17.07 3.86 -9.09
C ASN A 43 -17.03 2.35 -8.92
N SER A 44 -16.33 1.86 -7.89
CA SER A 44 -16.21 0.43 -7.63
C SER A 44 -17.42 -0.14 -6.87
N PRO A 45 -17.79 -1.43 -7.11
CA PRO A 45 -18.85 -2.07 -6.34
C PRO A 45 -18.65 -2.02 -4.83
N PRO A 46 -17.43 -2.24 -4.27
CA PRO A 46 -17.25 -2.19 -2.83
C PRO A 46 -17.37 -0.79 -2.24
N HIS A 47 -17.15 0.29 -3.02
CA HIS A 47 -17.46 1.64 -2.55
C HIS A 47 -18.95 1.80 -2.24
N LEU A 48 -19.82 1.33 -3.15
CA LEU A 48 -21.27 1.39 -2.94
C LEU A 48 -21.73 0.55 -1.75
N ILE A 49 -21.13 -0.64 -1.58
CA ILE A 49 -21.38 -1.51 -0.42
C ILE A 49 -21.01 -0.78 0.87
N ASN A 50 -19.80 -0.22 0.96
CA ASN A 50 -19.32 0.49 2.14
C ASN A 50 -20.15 1.74 2.44
N LYS A 51 -20.60 2.47 1.42
CA LYS A 51 -21.51 3.60 1.59
C LYS A 51 -22.85 3.17 2.20
N ASN A 52 -23.37 2.01 1.84
CA ASN A 52 -24.59 1.45 2.42
C ASN A 52 -24.36 0.99 3.87
N VAL A 53 -23.22 0.34 4.16
CA VAL A 53 -22.83 -0.06 5.51
C VAL A 53 -22.65 1.17 6.41
N GLY A 54 -22.10 2.26 5.90
CA GLY A 54 -21.91 3.51 6.64
C GLY A 54 -23.18 4.10 7.26
N LYS A 55 -24.36 3.76 6.73
CA LYS A 55 -25.65 4.19 7.30
C LYS A 55 -25.90 3.67 8.72
N TYR A 56 -25.19 2.61 9.12
CA TYR A 56 -25.27 2.05 10.49
C TYR A 56 -24.27 2.70 11.45
N PHE A 57 -23.33 3.52 10.97
CA PHE A 57 -22.24 4.15 11.73
C PHE A 57 -22.33 5.66 11.64
N GLN A 58 -23.40 6.24 12.17
CA GLN A 58 -23.64 7.68 12.14
C GLN A 58 -22.73 8.41 13.12
N GLY A 59 -22.11 9.50 12.68
CA GLY A 59 -21.18 10.30 13.48
C GLY A 59 -20.81 11.62 12.78
N GLU A 60 -19.80 12.30 13.30
CA GLU A 60 -19.40 13.66 12.86
C GLU A 60 -18.05 13.71 12.14
N ILE A 61 -17.40 12.56 11.96
CA ILE A 61 -16.08 12.51 11.31
C ILE A 61 -16.27 12.47 9.79
N PRO A 62 -15.68 13.43 9.05
CA PRO A 62 -15.84 13.49 7.61
C PRO A 62 -15.18 12.29 6.91
N LEU A 63 -15.85 11.78 5.91
CA LEU A 63 -15.35 10.79 4.98
C LEU A 63 -14.73 11.46 3.77
N LEU A 64 -13.69 10.88 3.21
CA LEU A 64 -13.17 11.27 1.89
C LEU A 64 -14.32 11.23 0.87
N PHE A 65 -14.44 12.28 0.07
CA PHE A 65 -15.43 12.44 -1.00
C PHE A 65 -16.88 12.63 -0.54
N GLY A 66 -17.09 12.90 0.74
CA GLY A 66 -18.37 13.33 1.30
C GLY A 66 -19.05 12.31 2.20
N GLY A 67 -19.83 12.83 3.13
CA GLY A 67 -20.49 12.09 4.20
C GLY A 67 -19.74 12.20 5.53
N TYR A 68 -20.36 11.64 6.57
CA TYR A 68 -19.84 11.64 7.94
C TYR A 68 -20.10 10.29 8.59
N SER A 69 -19.24 9.90 9.56
CA SER A 69 -19.36 8.63 10.26
C SER A 69 -18.70 8.65 11.64
N THR A 70 -18.67 7.50 12.32
CA THR A 70 -17.87 7.30 13.53
C THR A 70 -16.38 7.25 13.19
N PRO A 71 -15.47 7.57 14.15
CA PRO A 71 -14.02 7.61 13.87
C PRO A 71 -13.45 6.31 13.32
N ASP A 72 -13.89 5.17 13.87
CA ASP A 72 -13.43 3.86 13.46
C ASP A 72 -13.94 3.45 12.07
N PHE A 73 -15.21 3.74 11.76
CA PHE A 73 -15.74 3.45 10.42
C PHE A 73 -15.19 4.43 9.37
N ALA A 74 -14.94 5.71 9.71
CA ALA A 74 -14.26 6.65 8.83
C ALA A 74 -12.86 6.15 8.47
N SER A 75 -12.11 5.60 9.44
CA SER A 75 -10.82 4.94 9.21
C SER A 75 -10.95 3.76 8.26
N PHE A 76 -11.94 2.89 8.47
CA PHE A 76 -12.23 1.76 7.59
C PHE A 76 -12.54 2.22 6.16
N TYR A 77 -13.49 3.12 6.00
CA TYR A 77 -13.96 3.58 4.70
C TYR A 77 -12.85 4.27 3.89
N ASN A 78 -12.13 5.21 4.51
CA ASN A 78 -11.05 5.94 3.84
C ASN A 78 -9.91 5.00 3.43
N THR A 79 -9.48 4.08 4.32
CA THR A 79 -8.45 3.08 4.02
C THR A 79 -8.90 2.12 2.94
N PHE A 80 -10.17 1.70 2.95
CA PHE A 80 -10.70 0.82 1.92
C PHE A 80 -10.55 1.43 0.53
N LEU A 81 -10.91 2.70 0.37
CA LEU A 81 -10.76 3.41 -0.91
C LEU A 81 -9.29 3.55 -1.33
N ILE A 82 -8.41 3.88 -0.40
CA ILE A 82 -6.95 3.98 -0.67
C ILE A 82 -6.40 2.65 -1.16
N ARG A 83 -6.84 1.54 -0.57
CA ARG A 83 -6.27 0.21 -0.85
C ARG A 83 -6.91 -0.52 -2.04
N TYR A 84 -8.15 -0.18 -2.41
CA TYR A 84 -8.95 -1.00 -3.31
C TYR A 84 -8.33 -1.23 -4.69
N LEU A 85 -7.76 -0.20 -5.29
CA LEU A 85 -7.16 -0.32 -6.63
C LEU A 85 -5.81 -1.06 -6.63
N ASP A 86 -5.24 -1.37 -5.48
CA ASP A 86 -3.87 -1.88 -5.34
C ASP A 86 -2.83 -0.99 -6.04
N PHE A 87 -3.06 0.33 -5.97
CA PHE A 87 -2.32 1.32 -6.73
C PHE A 87 -1.61 2.36 -5.84
N ASN A 88 -1.72 2.20 -4.53
CA ASN A 88 -1.00 2.98 -3.53
C ASN A 88 0.44 2.46 -3.35
N ASP A 89 1.17 3.05 -2.43
CA ASP A 89 2.58 2.74 -2.21
C ASP A 89 2.86 1.31 -1.72
N THR A 90 4.13 0.93 -1.70
CA THR A 90 4.56 -0.36 -1.16
C THR A 90 5.97 -0.26 -0.56
N TYR A 91 6.24 -1.15 0.38
CA TYR A 91 7.56 -1.46 0.91
C TYR A 91 7.85 -2.96 0.74
N LEU A 92 9.06 -3.30 0.33
CA LEU A 92 9.50 -4.69 0.16
C LEU A 92 10.72 -4.99 1.02
N SER A 93 10.62 -6.01 1.86
CA SER A 93 11.69 -6.53 2.71
C SER A 93 11.43 -8.00 3.03
N LYS A 94 11.73 -8.49 4.23
CA LYS A 94 11.34 -9.84 4.68
C LYS A 94 9.82 -10.02 4.60
N GLU A 95 9.06 -8.96 4.87
CA GLU A 95 7.61 -8.88 4.67
C GLU A 95 7.27 -7.65 3.81
N PRO A 96 6.32 -7.74 2.85
CA PRO A 96 5.80 -6.56 2.15
C PRO A 96 4.83 -5.78 3.04
N LEU A 97 4.64 -4.48 2.72
CA LEU A 97 3.64 -3.62 3.35
C LEU A 97 3.17 -2.55 2.37
N HIS A 98 1.97 -2.02 2.56
CA HIS A 98 1.45 -0.83 1.92
C HIS A 98 1.26 0.26 2.99
N PRO A 99 2.31 1.05 3.32
CA PRO A 99 2.24 1.95 4.47
C PRO A 99 1.17 3.02 4.36
N SER A 100 0.86 3.50 3.15
CA SER A 100 -0.20 4.50 2.94
C SER A 100 -1.61 4.04 3.33
N ASP A 101 -1.83 2.73 3.51
CA ASP A 101 -3.10 2.20 4.03
C ASP A 101 -3.48 2.81 5.39
N MET A 102 -2.51 3.25 6.21
CA MET A 102 -2.78 3.90 7.50
C MET A 102 -3.25 5.35 7.39
N ILE A 103 -3.05 6.01 6.24
CA ILE A 103 -3.40 7.44 6.06
C ILE A 103 -4.91 7.67 6.21
N GLY A 104 -5.73 6.68 5.83
CA GLY A 104 -7.17 6.75 6.06
C GLY A 104 -7.57 6.90 7.53
N ALA A 105 -6.87 6.21 8.44
CA ALA A 105 -7.05 6.36 9.88
C ALA A 105 -6.52 7.70 10.40
N PHE A 106 -5.43 8.20 9.82
CA PHE A 106 -4.87 9.50 10.21
C PHE A 106 -5.78 10.66 9.81
N PHE A 107 -6.44 10.60 8.66
CA PHE A 107 -7.50 11.55 8.30
C PHE A 107 -8.66 11.53 9.30
N SER A 108 -9.06 10.34 9.75
CA SER A 108 -10.16 10.20 10.71
C SER A 108 -9.82 10.85 12.05
N LEU A 109 -8.74 10.44 12.71
CA LEU A 109 -8.38 10.98 14.04
C LEU A 109 -7.84 12.41 13.96
N GLY A 110 -7.17 12.79 12.88
CA GLY A 110 -6.76 14.17 12.66
C GLY A 110 -7.97 15.12 12.58
N SER A 111 -9.06 14.66 11.94
CA SER A 111 -10.34 15.42 11.90
C SER A 111 -11.04 15.45 13.25
N LEU A 112 -11.07 14.32 13.98
CA LEU A 112 -11.66 14.22 15.32
C LEU A 112 -11.00 15.20 16.31
N MET A 113 -9.68 15.31 16.25
CA MET A 113 -8.88 16.11 17.16
C MET A 113 -8.65 17.55 16.68
N ASP A 114 -9.27 17.96 15.57
CA ASP A 114 -9.13 19.30 14.93
C ASP A 114 -7.68 19.68 14.66
N LEU A 115 -6.84 18.71 14.26
CA LEU A 115 -5.42 18.88 14.03
C LEU A 115 -5.11 19.50 12.68
N LYS A 116 -3.86 19.96 12.51
CA LYS A 116 -3.34 20.49 11.24
C LYS A 116 -2.64 19.43 10.40
N GLY A 117 -2.39 19.72 9.14
CA GLY A 117 -1.65 18.86 8.22
C GLY A 117 -0.22 18.57 8.68
N LYS A 118 0.42 19.49 9.43
CA LYS A 118 1.75 19.20 10.04
C LYS A 118 1.69 18.04 11.05
N ASP A 119 0.65 17.95 11.86
CA ASP A 119 0.46 16.83 12.79
C ASP A 119 0.22 15.52 12.02
N LEU A 120 -0.49 15.60 10.87
CA LEU A 120 -0.67 14.45 9.96
C LEU A 120 0.66 13.97 9.37
N ILE A 121 1.55 14.89 8.97
CA ILE A 121 2.89 14.58 8.45
C ILE A 121 3.73 13.87 9.54
N GLU A 122 3.71 14.32 10.79
CA GLU A 122 4.38 13.66 11.91
C GLU A 122 3.89 12.21 12.08
N ALA A 123 2.58 11.99 12.06
CA ALA A 123 1.99 10.66 12.19
C ALA A 123 2.39 9.73 11.03
N ILE A 124 2.44 10.25 9.81
CA ILE A 124 2.90 9.50 8.62
C ILE A 124 4.36 9.07 8.80
N VAL A 125 5.24 9.98 9.19
CA VAL A 125 6.67 9.67 9.41
C VAL A 125 6.83 8.58 10.46
N VAL A 126 6.11 8.69 11.59
CA VAL A 126 6.11 7.68 12.66
C VAL A 126 5.61 6.33 12.15
N GLY A 127 4.45 6.30 11.53
CA GLY A 127 3.85 5.06 11.06
C GLY A 127 4.70 4.35 9.99
N TYR A 128 5.27 5.12 9.05
CA TYR A 128 6.15 4.55 8.02
C TYR A 128 7.42 3.94 8.60
N GLU A 129 8.09 4.62 9.53
CA GLU A 129 9.28 4.04 10.16
C GLU A 129 8.97 2.75 10.90
N VAL A 130 7.92 2.75 11.74
CA VAL A 130 7.50 1.56 12.50
C VAL A 130 7.12 0.42 11.55
N GLY A 131 6.37 0.71 10.48
CA GLY A 131 5.98 -0.28 9.48
C GLY A 131 7.17 -0.90 8.75
N VAL A 132 8.14 -0.09 8.34
CA VAL A 132 9.39 -0.53 7.70
C VAL A 132 10.16 -1.47 8.64
N LYS A 133 10.36 -1.08 9.91
CA LYS A 133 11.08 -1.92 10.89
C LYS A 133 10.39 -3.23 11.19
N LEU A 134 9.05 -3.23 11.27
CA LEU A 134 8.29 -4.47 11.42
C LEU A 134 8.51 -5.41 10.23
N CYS A 135 8.50 -4.89 9.00
CA CYS A 135 8.75 -5.67 7.80
C CYS A 135 10.20 -6.19 7.72
N ASP A 136 11.16 -5.45 8.25
CA ASP A 136 12.57 -5.87 8.32
C ASP A 136 12.80 -6.95 9.38
N SER A 137 11.90 -7.08 10.36
CA SER A 137 12.10 -7.99 11.50
C SER A 137 11.87 -9.46 11.16
N THR A 138 10.83 -9.80 10.41
CA THR A 138 10.45 -11.18 10.07
C THR A 138 9.49 -11.24 8.88
N SER A 139 9.31 -12.43 8.29
CA SER A 139 8.30 -12.70 7.27
C SER A 139 7.05 -13.31 7.91
N LEU A 140 5.94 -12.59 7.87
CA LEU A 140 4.61 -13.10 8.26
C LEU A 140 4.04 -14.04 7.21
N ARG A 141 4.29 -13.76 5.93
CA ARG A 141 3.84 -14.56 4.79
C ARG A 141 4.19 -16.05 4.96
N LYS A 142 5.41 -16.34 5.38
CA LYS A 142 5.89 -17.70 5.60
C LYS A 142 5.20 -18.43 6.77
N LYS A 143 4.46 -17.68 7.59
CA LYS A 143 3.75 -18.19 8.79
C LYS A 143 2.24 -18.23 8.60
N GLY A 144 1.74 -17.96 7.38
CA GLY A 144 0.30 -17.90 7.09
C GLY A 144 -0.41 -16.68 7.66
N ILE A 145 0.34 -15.62 8.01
CA ILE A 145 -0.18 -14.37 8.57
C ILE A 145 -0.12 -13.27 7.52
N ASP A 146 -1.15 -12.45 7.44
CA ASP A 146 -1.21 -11.30 6.53
C ASP A 146 -0.39 -10.11 7.09
N HIS A 147 0.27 -9.39 6.20
CA HIS A 147 1.07 -8.20 6.51
C HIS A 147 0.25 -7.09 7.19
N VAL A 148 -1.06 -7.06 7.06
CA VAL A 148 -1.91 -6.08 7.74
C VAL A 148 -1.84 -6.21 9.27
N THR A 149 -1.33 -7.34 9.80
CA THR A 149 -0.96 -7.47 11.21
C THR A 149 0.16 -6.49 11.60
N PHE A 150 1.10 -6.21 10.71
CA PHE A 150 2.10 -5.16 10.91
C PHE A 150 1.54 -3.76 10.64
N LEU A 151 0.67 -3.64 9.63
CA LEU A 151 0.02 -2.37 9.31
C LEU A 151 -0.71 -1.78 10.51
N GLN A 152 -1.48 -2.58 11.26
CA GLN A 152 -2.23 -2.08 12.41
C GLN A 152 -1.32 -1.56 13.54
N VAL A 153 -0.14 -2.18 13.75
CA VAL A 153 0.85 -1.71 14.73
C VAL A 153 1.50 -0.40 14.26
N ALA A 154 1.84 -0.31 12.99
CA ALA A 154 2.35 0.92 12.39
C ALA A 154 1.31 2.06 12.46
N ALA A 155 0.06 1.76 12.13
CA ALA A 155 -1.04 2.71 12.19
C ALA A 155 -1.27 3.22 13.64
N VAL A 156 -1.30 2.32 14.63
CA VAL A 156 -1.53 2.76 16.02
C VAL A 156 -0.37 3.58 16.57
N ALA A 157 0.87 3.36 16.11
CA ALA A 157 2.01 4.22 16.47
C ALA A 157 1.82 5.66 15.94
N GLY A 158 1.43 5.84 14.67
CA GLY A 158 1.09 7.15 14.12
C GLY A 158 -0.13 7.79 14.79
N LEU A 159 -1.17 7.00 15.10
CA LEU A 159 -2.35 7.47 15.83
C LEU A 159 -2.02 7.88 17.27
N SER A 160 -1.07 7.21 17.92
CA SER A 160 -0.56 7.61 19.24
C SER A 160 0.07 9.01 19.20
N LYS A 161 0.78 9.33 18.08
CA LYS A 161 1.31 10.67 17.85
C LYS A 161 0.18 11.71 17.73
N LEU A 162 -0.84 11.45 16.91
CA LEU A 162 -1.99 12.34 16.71
C LEU A 162 -2.77 12.59 18.01
N LEU A 163 -2.97 11.56 18.80
CA LEU A 163 -3.69 11.67 20.09
C LEU A 163 -2.80 12.20 21.23
N LYS A 164 -1.51 12.45 20.97
CA LYS A 164 -0.52 12.87 21.99
C LYS A 164 -0.52 11.92 23.19
N LEU A 165 -0.50 10.61 22.93
CA LEU A 165 -0.41 9.59 23.96
C LEU A 165 0.97 9.65 24.61
N ASN A 166 1.02 9.50 25.95
CA ASN A 166 2.28 9.28 26.63
C ASN A 166 2.82 7.85 26.35
N GLU A 167 4.04 7.54 26.80
CA GLU A 167 4.67 6.26 26.52
C GLU A 167 3.83 5.07 27.00
N LYS A 168 3.27 5.14 28.21
CA LYS A 168 2.43 4.08 28.78
C LYS A 168 1.13 3.89 28.00
N GLU A 169 0.47 4.97 27.61
CA GLU A 169 -0.71 4.94 26.76
C GLU A 169 -0.39 4.36 25.37
N THR A 170 0.78 4.73 24.80
CA THR A 170 1.22 4.20 23.50
C THR A 170 1.49 2.69 23.58
N VAL A 171 2.16 2.20 24.63
CA VAL A 171 2.33 0.76 24.87
C VAL A 171 0.98 0.05 24.97
N ASN A 172 0.02 0.63 25.71
CA ASN A 172 -1.34 0.09 25.82
C ASN A 172 -2.03 0.06 24.45
N ALA A 173 -1.96 1.13 23.66
CA ALA A 173 -2.56 1.19 22.33
C ALA A 173 -2.00 0.11 21.40
N ILE A 174 -0.67 -0.07 21.38
CA ILE A 174 0.00 -1.14 20.64
C ILE A 174 -0.49 -2.52 21.10
N SER A 175 -0.57 -2.72 22.39
CA SER A 175 -1.00 -3.99 22.98
C SER A 175 -2.44 -4.33 22.64
N LEU A 176 -3.36 -3.36 22.81
CA LEU A 176 -4.78 -3.49 22.47
C LEU A 176 -5.01 -3.69 20.96
N THR A 177 -4.06 -3.27 20.15
CA THR A 177 -4.09 -3.51 18.67
C THR A 177 -3.57 -4.89 18.32
N LEU A 178 -2.39 -5.27 18.81
CA LEU A 178 -1.68 -6.46 18.37
C LEU A 178 -2.23 -7.76 18.96
N VAL A 179 -2.46 -7.79 20.28
CA VAL A 179 -2.76 -9.04 20.98
C VAL A 179 -4.07 -9.70 20.51
N PRO A 180 -5.17 -8.97 20.31
CA PRO A 180 -6.44 -9.59 19.88
C PRO A 180 -6.60 -9.73 18.37
N ASN A 181 -5.67 -9.22 17.54
CA ASN A 181 -5.94 -9.04 16.11
C ASN A 181 -4.82 -9.59 15.23
N ILE A 182 -4.82 -10.88 14.97
CA ILE A 182 -3.92 -11.53 14.01
C ILE A 182 -4.72 -11.84 12.74
N ALA A 183 -4.30 -11.27 11.61
CA ALA A 183 -4.96 -11.47 10.32
C ALA A 183 -4.38 -12.69 9.59
N LEU A 184 -5.24 -13.57 9.10
CA LEU A 184 -4.82 -14.74 8.31
C LEU A 184 -4.51 -14.35 6.85
N ARG A 185 -3.48 -15.00 6.29
CA ARG A 185 -3.09 -14.81 4.90
C ARG A 185 -4.09 -15.35 3.89
N GLU A 186 -5.13 -16.07 4.29
CA GLU A 186 -6.21 -16.54 3.42
C GLU A 186 -6.82 -15.41 2.58
N THR A 187 -6.79 -14.18 3.11
CA THR A 187 -7.11 -12.94 2.36
C THR A 187 -6.36 -12.82 1.02
N ARG A 188 -5.19 -13.46 0.89
CA ARG A 188 -4.28 -13.33 -0.26
C ARG A 188 -3.90 -14.68 -0.86
N SER A 189 -4.69 -15.69 -0.61
CA SER A 189 -4.50 -17.06 -1.11
C SER A 189 -5.65 -17.45 -2.04
N GLY A 190 -5.37 -18.23 -3.08
CA GLY A 190 -6.37 -18.72 -4.02
C GLY A 190 -7.07 -17.60 -4.81
N GLU A 191 -8.38 -17.71 -4.98
CA GLU A 191 -9.22 -16.69 -5.63
C GLU A 191 -9.37 -15.47 -4.71
N LEU A 192 -9.00 -14.31 -5.21
CA LEU A 192 -9.02 -13.07 -4.42
C LEU A 192 -10.43 -12.46 -4.40
N SER A 193 -10.80 -11.90 -3.25
CA SER A 193 -12.09 -11.24 -3.04
C SER A 193 -11.92 -9.74 -2.76
N MET A 194 -13.03 -9.00 -2.71
CA MET A 194 -13.06 -7.59 -2.29
C MET A 194 -12.42 -7.39 -0.89
N TRP A 195 -12.37 -8.44 -0.05
CA TRP A 195 -11.74 -8.38 1.26
C TRP A 195 -10.23 -8.16 1.21
N LYS A 196 -9.58 -8.34 0.06
CA LYS A 196 -8.16 -7.97 -0.15
C LYS A 196 -7.89 -6.50 0.26
N ALA A 197 -8.80 -5.57 -0.04
CA ALA A 197 -8.74 -4.19 0.46
C ALA A 197 -9.33 -4.05 1.87
N GLY A 198 -10.37 -4.81 2.18
CA GLY A 198 -11.05 -4.82 3.47
C GLY A 198 -10.15 -5.18 4.64
N ALA A 199 -9.18 -6.07 4.46
CA ALA A 199 -8.26 -6.46 5.51
C ALA A 199 -7.39 -5.29 6.01
N ALA A 200 -6.89 -4.44 5.11
CA ALA A 200 -6.15 -3.23 5.48
C ALA A 200 -7.06 -2.19 6.14
N ALA A 201 -8.28 -2.05 5.63
CA ALA A 201 -9.29 -1.17 6.19
C ALA A 201 -9.67 -1.57 7.63
N ASP A 202 -9.85 -2.87 7.88
CA ASP A 202 -10.15 -3.41 9.21
C ASP A 202 -8.96 -3.25 10.17
N ALA A 203 -7.73 -3.43 9.69
CA ALA A 203 -6.51 -3.18 10.47
C ALA A 203 -6.44 -1.71 10.94
N SER A 204 -6.70 -0.75 10.05
CA SER A 204 -6.74 0.68 10.36
C SER A 204 -7.88 1.04 11.31
N ARG A 205 -9.06 0.43 11.14
CA ARG A 205 -10.20 0.57 12.05
C ARG A 205 -9.87 0.10 13.46
N LYS A 206 -9.28 -1.09 13.59
CA LYS A 206 -8.87 -1.67 14.88
C LYS A 206 -7.82 -0.81 15.58
N ALA A 207 -6.84 -0.31 14.82
CA ALA A 207 -5.82 0.61 15.33
C ALA A 207 -6.46 1.91 15.88
N THR A 208 -7.42 2.48 15.15
CA THR A 208 -8.17 3.68 15.58
C THR A 208 -8.93 3.43 16.87
N PHE A 209 -9.67 2.32 16.97
CA PHE A 209 -10.43 1.98 18.16
C PHE A 209 -9.51 1.74 19.37
N ALA A 210 -8.40 1.00 19.19
CA ALA A 210 -7.42 0.74 20.25
C ALA A 210 -6.74 2.03 20.73
N ALA A 211 -6.40 2.97 19.85
CA ALA A 211 -5.83 4.25 20.22
C ALA A 211 -6.80 5.09 21.08
N ILE A 212 -8.09 5.11 20.72
CA ILE A 212 -9.13 5.80 21.50
C ILE A 212 -9.29 5.12 22.88
N LEU A 213 -9.32 3.80 22.96
CA LEU A 213 -9.40 3.07 24.22
C LEU A 213 -8.23 3.39 25.15
N ALA A 214 -7.01 3.36 24.64
CA ALA A 214 -5.80 3.67 25.40
C ALA A 214 -5.80 5.13 25.91
N LYS A 215 -6.23 6.07 25.05
CA LYS A 215 -6.41 7.50 25.42
C LYS A 215 -7.35 7.68 26.61
N ASN A 216 -8.34 6.80 26.75
CA ASN A 216 -9.32 6.84 27.83
C ASN A 216 -8.94 5.92 29.01
N GLY A 217 -7.68 5.44 29.05
CA GLY A 217 -7.12 4.73 30.21
C GLY A 217 -7.29 3.22 30.20
N LEU A 218 -7.80 2.62 29.10
CA LEU A 218 -7.84 1.15 28.99
C LEU A 218 -6.43 0.60 28.87
N THR A 219 -6.11 -0.39 29.71
CA THR A 219 -4.78 -1.04 29.70
C THR A 219 -4.79 -2.32 28.91
N GLY A 220 -3.69 -2.59 28.21
CA GLY A 220 -3.42 -3.87 27.53
C GLY A 220 -2.34 -4.69 28.25
N PRO A 221 -2.08 -5.94 27.84
CA PRO A 221 -0.96 -6.72 28.33
C PRO A 221 0.39 -5.98 28.18
N PRO A 222 1.24 -5.91 29.22
CA PRO A 222 2.40 -5.04 29.21
C PRO A 222 3.53 -5.48 28.26
N LYS A 223 3.52 -6.75 27.80
CA LYS A 223 4.53 -7.34 26.93
C LYS A 223 3.91 -7.99 25.69
N PRO A 224 3.31 -7.18 24.78
CA PRO A 224 2.62 -7.74 23.63
C PRO A 224 3.54 -8.48 22.65
N PHE A 225 4.81 -8.09 22.55
CA PHE A 225 5.79 -8.77 21.69
C PHE A 225 6.54 -9.88 22.43
N SER A 226 7.21 -9.57 23.54
CA SER A 226 8.17 -10.48 24.21
C SER A 226 7.55 -11.34 25.31
N GLY A 227 6.31 -11.13 25.69
CA GLY A 227 5.62 -11.91 26.74
C GLY A 227 5.62 -13.40 26.44
N LYS A 228 5.43 -14.25 27.46
CA LYS A 228 5.37 -15.73 27.30
C LYS A 228 4.42 -16.16 26.17
N MET A 229 3.28 -15.49 26.06
CA MET A 229 2.27 -15.69 25.01
C MET A 229 2.19 -14.48 24.06
N GLY A 230 3.27 -13.72 23.96
CA GLY A 230 3.38 -12.57 23.09
C GLY A 230 3.67 -12.96 21.65
N PHE A 231 3.57 -11.98 20.76
CA PHE A 231 3.65 -12.15 19.32
C PHE A 231 4.94 -12.88 18.85
N ILE A 232 6.09 -12.54 19.44
CA ILE A 232 7.37 -13.17 19.09
C ILE A 232 7.36 -14.65 19.44
N ASN A 233 6.95 -15.01 20.66
CA ASN A 233 7.02 -16.39 21.13
C ASN A 233 5.98 -17.30 20.48
N VAL A 234 4.81 -16.77 20.13
CA VAL A 234 3.71 -17.58 19.55
C VAL A 234 3.79 -17.65 18.03
N ILE A 235 4.09 -16.52 17.36
CA ILE A 235 3.99 -16.39 15.91
C ILE A 235 5.34 -16.19 15.24
N ALA A 236 6.08 -15.14 15.64
CA ALA A 236 7.23 -14.63 14.91
C ALA A 236 8.56 -15.06 15.56
N LYS A 237 8.75 -16.37 15.77
CA LYS A 237 9.90 -16.97 16.50
C LYS A 237 11.27 -16.52 15.99
N ASP A 238 11.37 -16.11 14.72
CA ASP A 238 12.58 -15.62 14.04
C ASP A 238 12.65 -14.08 13.99
N PHE A 239 11.91 -13.40 14.86
CA PHE A 239 11.82 -11.93 14.89
C PHE A 239 13.14 -11.27 15.27
N ASP A 240 13.68 -10.49 14.35
CA ASP A 240 14.89 -9.70 14.60
C ASP A 240 14.54 -8.39 15.33
N SER A 241 14.65 -8.41 16.65
CA SER A 241 14.39 -7.24 17.50
C SER A 241 15.46 -6.13 17.37
N SER A 242 16.62 -6.44 16.76
CA SER A 242 17.74 -5.48 16.62
C SER A 242 17.41 -4.33 15.69
N VAL A 243 16.51 -4.53 14.73
CA VAL A 243 16.04 -3.47 13.79
C VAL A 243 15.42 -2.27 14.51
N PHE A 244 14.89 -2.48 15.73
CA PHE A 244 14.33 -1.43 16.57
C PHE A 244 15.32 -0.68 17.43
N ASN A 245 16.64 -0.99 17.34
CA ASN A 245 17.66 -0.23 18.05
C ASN A 245 17.98 1.11 17.36
N ASN A 246 17.64 1.25 16.07
CA ASN A 246 17.95 2.42 15.25
C ASN A 246 16.68 2.88 14.51
N LEU A 247 15.68 3.36 15.25
CA LEU A 247 14.52 4.04 14.70
C LEU A 247 14.93 5.43 14.18
N SER A 248 14.47 5.79 13.01
CA SER A 248 14.81 7.03 12.30
C SER A 248 13.57 7.72 11.74
N ILE A 249 13.74 8.78 10.98
CA ILE A 249 12.66 9.44 10.24
C ILE A 249 12.69 9.09 8.75
N GLU A 250 13.57 8.18 8.31
CA GLU A 250 13.89 7.95 6.91
C GLU A 250 13.16 6.73 6.31
N GLY A 251 12.34 6.02 7.11
CA GLY A 251 11.58 4.86 6.63
C GLY A 251 10.72 5.17 5.40
N ILE A 252 10.10 6.34 5.37
CA ILE A 252 9.28 6.77 4.24
C ILE A 252 10.07 6.85 2.91
N LEU A 253 11.36 7.20 2.95
CA LEU A 253 12.22 7.27 1.76
C LEU A 253 12.56 5.91 1.17
N LYS A 254 12.34 4.82 1.93
CA LYS A 254 12.59 3.44 1.50
C LYS A 254 11.37 2.80 0.84
N THR A 255 10.24 3.50 0.84
CA THR A 255 8.99 3.01 0.25
C THR A 255 8.87 3.45 -1.21
N SER A 256 8.16 2.69 -1.99
CA SER A 256 7.99 2.88 -3.43
C SER A 256 6.56 3.27 -3.75
N MET A 257 6.37 4.18 -4.70
CA MET A 257 5.06 4.60 -5.18
C MET A 257 4.76 3.95 -6.53
N LYS A 258 3.62 3.30 -6.68
CA LYS A 258 3.24 2.65 -7.93
C LYS A 258 2.93 3.68 -9.03
N LYS A 259 3.48 3.47 -10.20
CA LYS A 259 3.18 4.26 -11.40
C LYS A 259 1.99 3.71 -12.18
N TYR A 260 1.78 2.39 -12.12
CA TYR A 260 0.72 1.67 -12.81
C TYR A 260 -0.20 0.94 -11.81
N PRO A 261 -1.49 0.74 -12.13
CA PRO A 261 -2.44 0.06 -11.24
C PRO A 261 -2.29 -1.47 -11.29
N VAL A 262 -1.10 -2.00 -11.00
CA VAL A 262 -0.77 -3.43 -11.05
C VAL A 262 -0.21 -3.91 -9.71
N GLU A 263 -0.17 -5.23 -9.52
CA GLU A 263 0.63 -5.82 -8.45
C GLU A 263 2.10 -5.40 -8.62
N TYR A 264 2.80 -5.15 -7.50
CA TYR A 264 4.06 -4.40 -7.54
C TYR A 264 5.17 -5.08 -8.38
N HIS A 265 5.24 -6.41 -8.38
CA HIS A 265 6.20 -7.15 -9.21
C HIS A 265 5.95 -6.99 -10.72
N ALA A 266 4.76 -6.54 -11.12
CA ALA A 266 4.41 -6.28 -12.51
C ALA A 266 4.74 -4.86 -13.00
N GLU A 267 5.13 -3.93 -12.15
CA GLU A 267 5.52 -2.55 -12.55
C GLU A 267 6.62 -2.57 -13.64
N ALA A 268 7.67 -3.38 -13.43
CA ALA A 268 8.74 -3.53 -14.42
C ALA A 268 8.27 -4.22 -15.71
N VAL A 269 7.26 -5.09 -15.63
CA VAL A 269 6.64 -5.76 -16.78
C VAL A 269 5.91 -4.76 -17.67
N VAL A 270 5.15 -3.83 -17.07
CA VAL A 270 4.49 -2.75 -17.81
C VAL A 270 5.53 -1.88 -18.53
N GLU A 271 6.56 -1.44 -17.82
CA GLU A 271 7.61 -0.62 -18.45
C GLU A 271 8.33 -1.35 -19.60
N ALA A 272 8.62 -2.64 -19.44
CA ALA A 272 9.23 -3.43 -20.51
C ALA A 272 8.28 -3.52 -21.72
N GLY A 273 7.00 -3.79 -21.51
CA GLY A 273 6.00 -3.84 -22.57
C GLY A 273 5.83 -2.53 -23.33
N LEU A 274 5.89 -1.39 -22.61
CA LEU A 274 5.81 -0.05 -23.22
C LEU A 274 7.03 0.29 -24.09
N ARG A 275 8.23 -0.19 -23.71
CA ARG A 275 9.48 0.06 -24.42
C ARG A 275 9.67 -0.79 -25.70
N LEU A 276 8.99 -1.94 -25.78
CA LEU A 276 9.01 -2.78 -26.99
C LEU A 276 8.40 -2.03 -28.18
N ASN A 277 9.04 -2.10 -29.34
CA ASN A 277 8.57 -1.45 -30.59
C ASN A 277 8.25 -2.50 -31.66
N ILE A 278 7.27 -3.37 -31.37
CA ILE A 278 6.86 -4.50 -32.22
C ILE A 278 5.40 -4.39 -32.66
N ASP A 279 5.09 -4.95 -33.82
CA ASP A 279 3.70 -5.19 -34.21
C ASP A 279 3.20 -6.45 -33.48
N PRO A 280 2.11 -6.36 -32.68
CA PRO A 280 1.56 -7.51 -31.97
C PRO A 280 1.20 -8.69 -32.90
N ASN A 281 0.91 -8.45 -34.17
CA ASN A 281 0.59 -9.48 -35.15
C ASN A 281 1.83 -10.31 -35.58
N ASP A 282 3.02 -9.72 -35.51
CA ASP A 282 4.27 -10.38 -35.90
C ASP A 282 4.83 -11.29 -34.79
N ILE A 283 4.25 -11.28 -33.58
CA ILE A 283 4.75 -12.03 -32.43
C ILE A 283 4.56 -13.53 -32.64
N ASN A 284 5.66 -14.29 -32.58
CA ASN A 284 5.67 -15.75 -32.57
C ASN A 284 5.76 -16.32 -31.17
N LYS A 285 6.63 -15.75 -30.32
CA LYS A 285 6.92 -16.20 -28.97
C LYS A 285 7.41 -15.05 -28.11
N ILE A 286 7.12 -15.07 -26.80
CA ILE A 286 7.65 -14.15 -25.81
C ILE A 286 8.24 -14.95 -24.66
N ASP A 287 9.48 -14.70 -24.29
CA ASP A 287 10.11 -15.21 -23.09
C ASP A 287 10.33 -14.07 -22.11
N VAL A 288 9.92 -14.30 -20.86
CA VAL A 288 10.08 -13.36 -19.75
C VAL A 288 10.97 -13.99 -18.69
N GLU A 289 12.10 -13.37 -18.43
CA GLU A 289 12.97 -13.74 -17.31
C GLU A 289 12.74 -12.80 -16.15
N THR A 290 12.51 -13.33 -14.96
CA THR A 290 12.30 -12.57 -13.72
C THR A 290 12.80 -13.35 -12.51
N TYR A 291 12.64 -12.78 -11.31
CA TYR A 291 13.04 -13.43 -10.05
C TYR A 291 11.93 -14.34 -9.49
N GLU A 292 12.29 -15.23 -8.56
CA GLU A 292 11.40 -16.28 -7.99
C GLU A 292 10.08 -15.69 -7.46
N ALA A 293 10.15 -14.61 -6.67
CA ALA A 293 8.94 -14.03 -6.06
C ALA A 293 7.95 -13.50 -7.11
N ALA A 294 8.43 -12.85 -8.18
CA ALA A 294 7.56 -12.40 -9.27
C ALA A 294 6.92 -13.61 -9.98
N LYS A 295 7.71 -14.62 -10.35
CA LYS A 295 7.22 -15.82 -11.03
C LYS A 295 6.13 -16.52 -10.21
N THR A 296 6.33 -16.68 -8.90
CA THR A 296 5.41 -17.43 -8.03
C THR A 296 4.19 -16.63 -7.56
N ILE A 297 4.21 -15.29 -7.65
CA ILE A 297 3.10 -14.43 -7.20
C ILE A 297 2.21 -14.02 -8.37
N ILE A 298 2.82 -13.68 -9.52
CA ILE A 298 2.09 -13.08 -10.66
C ILE A 298 2.11 -13.93 -11.93
N ALA A 299 2.68 -15.15 -11.89
CA ALA A 299 2.69 -16.10 -13.01
C ALA A 299 2.41 -17.55 -12.57
N ASP A 300 1.80 -17.75 -11.41
CA ASP A 300 1.24 -19.04 -10.98
C ASP A 300 0.04 -19.46 -11.88
N GLU A 301 -0.45 -20.68 -11.74
CA GLU A 301 -1.43 -21.27 -12.65
C GLU A 301 -2.69 -20.44 -12.82
N GLU A 302 -3.26 -19.90 -11.76
CA GLU A 302 -4.49 -19.11 -11.79
C GLU A 302 -4.33 -17.79 -12.57
N LYS A 303 -3.12 -17.26 -12.68
CA LYS A 303 -2.83 -15.98 -13.36
C LYS A 303 -2.85 -16.07 -14.89
N TRP A 304 -2.87 -17.28 -15.46
CA TRP A 304 -2.91 -17.49 -16.90
C TRP A 304 -4.32 -17.40 -17.51
N ASN A 305 -5.36 -17.35 -16.68
CA ASN A 305 -6.73 -17.19 -17.15
C ASN A 305 -7.54 -16.26 -16.22
N PRO A 306 -7.16 -14.98 -16.06
CA PRO A 306 -7.88 -14.06 -15.20
C PRO A 306 -9.31 -13.83 -15.72
N THR A 307 -10.28 -13.83 -14.79
CA THR A 307 -11.71 -13.63 -15.09
C THR A 307 -12.29 -12.42 -14.37
N ASN A 308 -11.55 -11.84 -13.44
CA ASN A 308 -11.91 -10.67 -12.64
C ASN A 308 -10.71 -9.72 -12.49
N LYS A 309 -10.97 -8.51 -11.98
CA LYS A 309 -9.96 -7.49 -11.76
C LYS A 309 -8.86 -7.96 -10.80
N GLU A 310 -9.25 -8.56 -9.69
CA GLU A 310 -8.37 -8.95 -8.59
C GLU A 310 -7.32 -10.00 -9.02
N THR A 311 -7.67 -10.85 -9.98
CA THR A 311 -6.73 -11.80 -10.60
C THR A 311 -5.95 -11.16 -11.75
N ALA A 312 -6.59 -10.29 -12.54
CA ALA A 312 -5.96 -9.64 -13.69
C ALA A 312 -4.83 -8.68 -13.28
N ASP A 313 -4.98 -7.95 -12.16
CA ASP A 313 -3.95 -7.04 -11.64
C ASP A 313 -2.73 -7.77 -11.05
N HIS A 314 -2.82 -9.09 -10.87
CA HIS A 314 -1.76 -10.02 -10.46
C HIS A 314 -1.29 -10.95 -11.59
N SER A 315 -1.74 -10.75 -12.82
CA SER A 315 -1.41 -11.61 -13.95
C SER A 315 -0.32 -11.02 -14.83
N LEU A 316 0.94 -11.46 -14.63
CA LEU A 316 2.05 -11.06 -15.50
C LEU A 316 1.75 -11.29 -16.99
N PRO A 317 1.25 -12.47 -17.42
CA PRO A 317 0.96 -12.69 -18.84
C PRO A 317 -0.13 -11.78 -19.39
N TYR A 318 -1.18 -11.49 -18.61
CA TYR A 318 -2.22 -10.56 -19.00
C TYR A 318 -1.69 -9.11 -19.10
N ILE A 319 -0.98 -8.65 -18.08
CA ILE A 319 -0.43 -7.30 -18.00
C ILE A 319 0.52 -7.04 -19.17
N LEU A 320 1.43 -7.97 -19.46
CA LEU A 320 2.36 -7.84 -20.57
C LEU A 320 1.63 -7.82 -21.92
N ALA A 321 0.70 -8.77 -22.14
CA ALA A 321 -0.07 -8.87 -23.37
C ALA A 321 -0.91 -7.62 -23.63
N TYR A 322 -1.59 -7.10 -22.58
CA TYR A 322 -2.37 -5.86 -22.66
C TYR A 322 -1.45 -4.68 -23.04
N THR A 323 -0.33 -4.52 -22.33
CA THR A 323 0.61 -3.41 -22.53
C THR A 323 1.20 -3.42 -23.94
N ILE A 324 1.59 -4.58 -24.45
CA ILE A 324 2.10 -4.71 -25.82
C ILE A 324 1.03 -4.31 -26.84
N LEU A 325 -0.21 -4.75 -26.66
CA LEU A 325 -1.30 -4.49 -27.60
C LEU A 325 -1.78 -3.04 -27.57
N ARG A 326 -1.89 -2.43 -26.38
CA ARG A 326 -2.50 -1.10 -26.16
C ARG A 326 -1.49 0.04 -26.09
N LYS A 327 -0.23 -0.24 -25.85
CA LYS A 327 0.83 0.76 -25.61
C LYS A 327 0.52 1.74 -24.48
N ASP A 328 -0.31 1.29 -23.54
CA ASP A 328 -0.67 1.94 -22.27
C ASP A 328 -1.06 0.87 -21.27
N PHE A 329 -1.09 1.20 -19.98
CA PHE A 329 -1.69 0.36 -18.95
C PHE A 329 -2.37 1.24 -17.90
N TRP A 330 -3.69 1.15 -17.79
CA TRP A 330 -4.47 1.91 -16.84
C TRP A 330 -5.71 1.14 -16.37
N LEU A 331 -6.65 1.80 -15.67
CA LEU A 331 -7.82 1.16 -15.04
C LEU A 331 -8.78 0.47 -16.04
N ASP A 332 -8.84 0.94 -17.27
CA ASP A 332 -9.63 0.33 -18.36
C ASP A 332 -9.14 -1.07 -18.76
N ALA A 333 -7.89 -1.41 -18.41
CA ALA A 333 -7.38 -2.77 -18.54
C ALA A 333 -8.23 -3.79 -17.78
N TYR A 334 -8.94 -3.37 -16.74
CA TYR A 334 -9.76 -4.25 -15.90
C TYR A 334 -11.23 -4.29 -16.25
N SER A 335 -11.62 -3.67 -17.36
CA SER A 335 -12.98 -3.84 -17.90
C SER A 335 -13.21 -5.28 -18.36
N LYS A 336 -14.44 -5.76 -18.29
CA LYS A 336 -14.79 -7.09 -18.81
C LYS A 336 -14.39 -7.26 -20.29
N GLU A 337 -14.57 -6.21 -21.09
CA GLU A 337 -14.17 -6.20 -22.49
C GLU A 337 -12.67 -6.43 -22.66
N SER A 338 -11.83 -5.78 -21.85
CA SER A 338 -10.38 -5.94 -21.88
C SER A 338 -9.94 -7.32 -21.40
N ILE A 339 -10.46 -7.78 -20.26
CA ILE A 339 -10.11 -9.08 -19.66
C ILE A 339 -10.44 -10.24 -20.60
N PHE A 340 -11.55 -10.18 -21.32
CA PHE A 340 -11.98 -11.24 -22.26
C PHE A 340 -11.61 -10.97 -23.72
N ASN A 341 -10.75 -9.97 -23.99
CA ASN A 341 -10.32 -9.65 -25.34
C ASN A 341 -9.49 -10.77 -25.98
N GLU A 342 -9.96 -11.31 -27.10
CA GLU A 342 -9.32 -12.44 -27.78
C GLU A 342 -7.88 -12.14 -28.24
N LYS A 343 -7.58 -10.91 -28.69
CA LYS A 343 -6.23 -10.54 -29.14
C LYS A 343 -5.26 -10.57 -27.97
N ILE A 344 -5.67 -10.08 -26.80
CA ILE A 344 -4.87 -10.15 -25.56
C ILE A 344 -4.63 -11.61 -25.19
N ARG A 345 -5.72 -12.43 -25.16
CA ARG A 345 -5.63 -13.87 -24.84
C ARG A 345 -4.71 -14.63 -25.80
N ASN A 346 -4.71 -14.28 -27.07
CA ASN A 346 -3.84 -14.90 -28.07
C ASN A 346 -2.37 -14.52 -27.86
N ILE A 347 -2.05 -13.29 -27.42
CA ILE A 347 -0.70 -12.92 -27.05
C ILE A 347 -0.26 -13.65 -25.77
N MET A 348 -1.13 -13.74 -24.75
CA MET A 348 -0.85 -14.48 -23.53
C MET A 348 -0.39 -15.92 -23.78
N LYS A 349 -1.02 -16.63 -24.72
CA LYS A 349 -0.63 -18.00 -25.09
C LYS A 349 0.78 -18.14 -25.67
N LYS A 350 1.39 -17.04 -26.08
CA LYS A 350 2.76 -17.01 -26.65
C LYS A 350 3.83 -16.67 -25.59
N ILE A 351 3.40 -16.35 -24.35
CA ILE A 351 4.28 -15.95 -23.26
C ILE A 351 4.77 -17.18 -22.51
N ASN A 352 6.03 -17.20 -22.13
CA ASN A 352 6.63 -18.13 -21.18
C ASN A 352 7.37 -17.32 -20.12
N VAL A 353 7.26 -17.73 -18.84
CA VAL A 353 7.90 -17.05 -17.72
C VAL A 353 8.92 -17.95 -17.05
N TYR A 354 10.15 -17.50 -16.97
CA TYR A 354 11.28 -18.22 -16.41
C TYR A 354 11.86 -17.49 -15.21
N GLU A 355 12.27 -18.25 -14.21
CA GLU A 355 13.12 -17.71 -13.14
C GLU A 355 14.55 -17.56 -13.67
N ASN A 356 15.16 -16.42 -13.33
CA ASN A 356 16.59 -16.18 -13.50
C ASN A 356 17.22 -16.08 -12.11
N GLU A 357 18.08 -17.05 -11.76
CA GLU A 357 18.72 -17.14 -10.44
C GLU A 357 19.52 -15.89 -10.06
N LYS A 358 20.13 -15.20 -11.04
CA LYS A 358 20.83 -13.93 -10.82
C LYS A 358 19.85 -12.84 -10.39
N TYR A 359 18.65 -12.83 -10.96
CA TYR A 359 17.61 -11.88 -10.60
C TYR A 359 17.03 -12.20 -9.20
N THR A 360 16.85 -13.47 -8.89
CA THR A 360 16.43 -13.93 -7.56
C THR A 360 17.44 -13.52 -6.48
N SER A 361 18.75 -13.60 -6.75
CA SER A 361 19.79 -13.27 -5.77
C SER A 361 19.87 -11.78 -5.41
N ILE A 362 19.41 -10.89 -6.26
CA ILE A 362 19.44 -9.43 -6.02
C ILE A 362 18.10 -8.85 -5.53
N TYR A 363 17.03 -9.65 -5.56
CA TYR A 363 15.75 -9.28 -4.98
C TYR A 363 15.83 -9.24 -3.44
N PRO A 364 15.21 -8.29 -2.72
CA PRO A 364 14.36 -7.19 -3.20
C PRO A 364 15.12 -5.88 -3.49
N LYS A 365 16.44 -5.90 -3.56
CA LYS A 365 17.26 -4.70 -3.80
C LYS A 365 17.03 -4.12 -5.21
N GLU A 366 16.79 -4.99 -6.18
CA GLU A 366 16.33 -4.67 -7.52
C GLU A 366 15.16 -5.58 -7.90
N LEU A 367 14.35 -5.15 -8.88
CA LEU A 367 13.15 -5.86 -9.36
C LEU A 367 13.27 -6.15 -10.87
N PRO A 368 14.28 -6.93 -11.29
CA PRO A 368 14.59 -7.08 -12.70
C PRO A 368 13.55 -7.93 -13.45
N VAL A 369 13.21 -7.47 -14.65
CA VAL A 369 12.50 -8.25 -15.66
C VAL A 369 13.19 -8.06 -17.00
N LYS A 370 13.35 -9.14 -17.75
CA LYS A 370 13.79 -9.13 -19.15
C LYS A 370 12.72 -9.77 -20.01
N VAL A 371 12.25 -9.04 -21.01
CA VAL A 371 11.26 -9.51 -21.98
C VAL A 371 11.97 -9.67 -23.33
N ILE A 372 11.86 -10.85 -23.93
CA ILE A 372 12.43 -11.20 -25.23
C ILE A 372 11.27 -11.59 -26.15
N VAL A 373 11.07 -10.83 -27.21
CA VAL A 373 10.02 -11.10 -28.20
C VAL A 373 10.65 -11.59 -29.49
N TYR A 374 10.17 -12.73 -29.96
CA TYR A 374 10.58 -13.34 -31.23
C TYR A 374 9.52 -13.09 -32.29
N THR A 375 9.95 -12.56 -33.44
CA THR A 375 9.10 -12.28 -34.59
C THR A 375 9.69 -12.91 -35.86
N ASN A 376 8.96 -12.90 -36.95
CA ASN A 376 9.49 -13.33 -38.27
C ASN A 376 10.64 -12.44 -38.80
N LYS A 377 10.78 -11.23 -38.22
CA LYS A 377 11.82 -10.24 -38.63
C LYS A 377 13.04 -10.28 -37.69
N GLY A 378 13.04 -11.11 -36.64
CA GLY A 378 14.13 -11.21 -35.68
C GLY A 378 13.61 -11.20 -34.24
N LYS A 379 14.48 -10.81 -33.30
CA LYS A 379 14.12 -10.66 -31.89
C LYS A 379 14.33 -9.23 -31.40
N GLU A 380 13.47 -8.81 -30.48
CA GLU A 380 13.65 -7.58 -29.71
C GLU A 380 13.69 -7.94 -28.22
N GLU A 381 14.55 -7.30 -27.45
CA GLU A 381 14.65 -7.53 -26.01
C GLU A 381 14.73 -6.23 -25.23
N VAL A 382 14.06 -6.21 -24.08
CA VAL A 382 14.05 -5.10 -23.12
C VAL A 382 14.30 -5.63 -21.74
N GLU A 383 15.26 -5.03 -21.02
CA GLU A 383 15.50 -5.27 -19.59
C GLU A 383 15.14 -4.02 -18.78
N VAL A 384 14.37 -4.20 -17.71
CA VAL A 384 14.06 -3.19 -16.69
C VAL A 384 14.52 -3.72 -15.35
N ARG A 385 15.38 -2.99 -14.63
CA ARG A 385 15.90 -3.41 -13.33
C ARG A 385 15.15 -2.80 -12.16
N ASN A 386 14.87 -1.52 -12.25
CA ASN A 386 14.12 -0.77 -11.25
C ASN A 386 13.02 0.02 -11.95
N PRO A 387 11.75 -0.37 -11.81
CA PRO A 387 10.65 0.36 -12.44
C PRO A 387 10.54 1.78 -11.88
N ARG A 388 9.95 2.68 -12.67
CA ARG A 388 9.68 4.04 -12.24
C ARG A 388 8.71 4.04 -11.05
N GLY A 389 9.07 4.76 -9.99
CA GLY A 389 8.36 4.76 -8.71
C GLY A 389 9.00 3.86 -7.65
N TYR A 390 9.95 3.00 -8.02
CA TYR A 390 10.76 2.26 -7.05
C TYR A 390 11.61 3.23 -6.22
N TYR A 391 11.90 2.91 -4.96
CA TYR A 391 12.61 3.83 -4.07
C TYR A 391 13.99 4.27 -4.62
N ASN A 392 14.65 3.44 -5.44
CA ASN A 392 15.89 3.76 -6.16
C ASN A 392 15.67 4.49 -7.50
N ASN A 393 14.44 4.58 -7.99
CA ASN A 393 14.05 5.27 -9.21
C ASN A 393 12.72 6.00 -8.99
N PRO A 394 12.63 6.91 -8.01
CA PRO A 394 11.37 7.49 -7.56
C PRO A 394 10.72 8.36 -8.64
N MET A 395 9.39 8.37 -8.67
CA MET A 395 8.63 9.35 -9.45
C MET A 395 9.00 10.76 -8.99
N ASN A 396 9.04 11.71 -9.92
CA ASN A 396 9.14 13.12 -9.57
C ASN A 396 7.75 13.71 -9.26
N ASP A 397 7.68 14.96 -8.81
CA ASP A 397 6.41 15.58 -8.43
C ASP A 397 5.44 15.72 -9.59
N ALA A 398 5.94 16.03 -10.80
CA ALA A 398 5.10 16.15 -11.99
C ALA A 398 4.42 14.80 -12.33
N GLU A 399 5.10 13.68 -12.15
CA GLU A 399 4.52 12.34 -12.36
C GLU A 399 3.49 11.99 -11.28
N VAL A 400 3.69 12.43 -10.03
CA VAL A 400 2.69 12.28 -8.96
C VAL A 400 1.45 13.12 -9.25
N GLU A 401 1.63 14.36 -9.68
CA GLU A 401 0.54 15.25 -10.10
C GLU A 401 -0.20 14.70 -11.32
N GLU A 402 0.51 14.17 -12.32
CA GLU A 402 -0.08 13.53 -13.49
C GLU A 402 -0.96 12.34 -13.08
N LYS A 403 -0.46 11.47 -12.18
CA LYS A 403 -1.26 10.35 -11.63
C LYS A 403 -2.51 10.85 -10.93
N TYR A 404 -2.40 11.92 -10.11
CA TYR A 404 -3.54 12.54 -9.43
C TYR A 404 -4.60 13.04 -10.42
N LEU A 405 -4.18 13.76 -11.46
CA LEU A 405 -5.07 14.29 -12.49
C LEU A 405 -5.70 13.18 -13.34
N ARG A 406 -4.93 12.16 -13.70
CA ARG A 406 -5.41 11.00 -14.47
C ARG A 406 -6.44 10.17 -13.68
N LEU A 407 -6.43 10.24 -12.34
CA LEU A 407 -7.44 9.66 -11.45
C LEU A 407 -8.59 10.65 -11.13
N ASN A 408 -8.85 11.62 -12.01
CA ASN A 408 -9.92 12.62 -11.91
C ASN A 408 -9.74 13.62 -10.74
N GLY A 409 -8.52 13.82 -10.25
CA GLY A 409 -8.20 14.88 -9.33
C GLY A 409 -8.24 16.26 -10.00
N LYS A 410 -8.39 17.34 -9.21
CA LYS A 410 -8.45 18.71 -9.69
C LYS A 410 -7.16 19.45 -9.39
N ARG A 411 -6.75 20.38 -10.27
CA ARG A 411 -5.53 21.19 -10.10
C ARG A 411 -5.58 22.05 -8.83
N GLU A 412 -6.76 22.59 -8.49
CA GLU A 412 -6.96 23.40 -7.30
C GLU A 412 -6.74 22.59 -6.02
N GLU A 413 -7.17 21.34 -6.00
CA GLU A 413 -6.94 20.40 -4.89
C GLU A 413 -5.44 20.10 -4.74
N LEU A 414 -4.71 19.88 -5.84
CA LEU A 414 -3.26 19.69 -5.81
C LEU A 414 -2.53 20.89 -5.19
N ASN A 415 -2.90 22.11 -5.60
CA ASN A 415 -2.30 23.32 -5.06
C ASN A 415 -2.54 23.47 -3.55
N MET A 416 -3.70 23.02 -3.05
CA MET A 416 -4.02 22.94 -1.63
C MET A 416 -3.19 21.85 -0.94
N LEU A 417 -3.12 20.66 -1.51
CA LEU A 417 -2.43 19.50 -0.92
C LEU A 417 -0.92 19.71 -0.79
N TRP A 418 -0.30 20.48 -1.69
CA TRP A 418 1.12 20.87 -1.55
C TRP A 418 1.39 21.83 -0.38
N LYS A 419 0.35 22.46 0.18
CA LYS A 419 0.40 23.42 1.31
C LYS A 419 -0.36 22.91 2.54
N ILE A 420 -0.47 21.59 2.67
CA ILE A 420 -1.34 20.92 3.64
C ILE A 420 -0.98 21.22 5.10
N GLU A 421 0.30 21.51 5.38
CA GLU A 421 0.82 21.68 6.74
C GLU A 421 0.10 22.73 7.57
N GLU A 422 -0.40 23.78 6.95
CA GLU A 422 -1.11 24.88 7.60
C GLU A 422 -2.63 24.67 7.75
N LEU A 423 -3.17 23.69 7.02
CA LEU A 423 -4.61 23.46 6.93
C LEU A 423 -5.06 22.51 8.03
N LYS A 424 -6.31 22.67 8.49
CA LYS A 424 -6.92 21.66 9.36
C LYS A 424 -7.22 20.39 8.59
N VAL A 425 -6.97 19.24 9.18
CA VAL A 425 -7.23 17.92 8.56
C VAL A 425 -8.70 17.77 8.17
N LYS A 426 -9.62 18.25 9.02
CA LYS A 426 -11.05 18.26 8.73
C LYS A 426 -11.39 19.06 7.46
N ASP A 427 -10.77 20.22 7.28
CA ASP A 427 -10.99 21.09 6.11
C ASP A 427 -10.42 20.44 4.84
N ILE A 428 -9.26 19.78 4.93
CA ILE A 428 -8.67 19.03 3.83
C ILE A 428 -9.64 17.94 3.37
N VAL A 429 -10.11 17.10 4.29
CA VAL A 429 -11.02 15.99 3.96
C VAL A 429 -12.34 16.48 3.37
N THR A 430 -12.91 17.55 3.92
CA THR A 430 -14.20 18.10 3.45
C THR A 430 -14.10 18.88 2.14
N SER A 431 -12.94 19.42 1.79
CA SER A 431 -12.72 20.14 0.52
C SER A 431 -12.56 19.21 -0.67
N ILE A 432 -12.13 17.96 -0.45
CA ILE A 432 -11.97 16.95 -1.49
C ILE A 432 -13.34 16.34 -1.81
N LYS A 433 -13.90 16.72 -2.97
CA LYS A 433 -15.23 16.26 -3.39
C LYS A 433 -15.14 15.02 -4.27
N GLY A 434 -16.19 14.20 -4.22
CA GLY A 434 -16.42 13.14 -5.21
C GLY A 434 -16.62 13.70 -6.63
N ILE A 435 -16.64 12.78 -7.61
CA ILE A 435 -16.91 13.10 -9.02
C ILE A 435 -18.40 13.41 -9.19
#